data_fa5ef4cbb372a9839cc5a3903f8b9623
#
_entry.id   fa5ef4cbb372a9839cc5a3903f8b9623
#
_cell.length_a   1.000
_cell.length_b   1.000
_cell.length_c   1.000
_cell.angle_alpha   90.00
_cell.angle_beta   90.00
_cell.angle_gamma   90.00
#
_symmetry.space_group_name_H-M   'P 1'
#
loop_
_entity.id
_entity.type
_entity.pdbx_description
1 polymer ?
#
loop_
_entity_poly.entity_id
_entity_poly.type
_entity_poly.pdbx_seq_one_letter_code
_entity_poly.pdbx_strand_id
1 'polypeptide(L)'
;MDDERILTKHPQGKSGVNILKKKYDIIKDFILQTLVEHKEISFSELSDLAEENIGKTFDGKVLWYVVSVKLDLEARELIERVPKTSPHRLRLK
;
A
#
# COMPACT_ATOMS: atom_id res chain seq x y z
N MET A 1 0.23 22.54 11.70
CA MET A 1 0.71 21.25 12.15
C MET A 1 -0.24 20.19 11.67
N ASP A 2 0.30 19.19 11.06
CA ASP A 2 -0.54 18.20 10.42
C ASP A 2 -0.56 16.91 11.21
N ASP A 3 -1.50 16.82 12.15
CA ASP A 3 -1.69 15.61 12.93
C ASP A 3 -2.91 14.81 12.45
N GLU A 4 -3.35 15.10 11.24
CA GLU A 4 -4.49 14.40 10.68
C GLU A 4 -4.20 12.91 10.57
N ARG A 5 -5.19 12.11 10.92
CA ARG A 5 -5.07 10.64 10.88
C ARG A 5 -6.16 10.05 10.02
N ILE A 6 -5.89 8.86 9.52
CA ILE A 6 -6.85 8.11 8.73
C ILE A 6 -6.97 6.72 9.32
N LEU A 7 -8.20 6.24 9.45
CA LEU A 7 -8.46 4.86 9.81
C LEU A 7 -8.53 4.06 8.52
N THR A 8 -7.59 3.14 8.34
CA THR A 8 -7.54 2.34 7.11
C THR A 8 -8.70 1.34 7.08
N LYS A 9 -9.03 0.89 5.87
CA LYS A 9 -10.07 -0.10 5.66
C LYS A 9 -9.44 -1.47 5.40
N HIS A 10 -10.22 -2.52 5.53
CA HIS A 10 -9.78 -3.88 5.24
C HIS A 10 -10.78 -4.52 4.29
N PRO A 11 -10.32 -5.19 3.22
CA PRO A 11 -11.24 -5.74 2.20
C PRO A 11 -12.19 -6.79 2.73
N GLN A 12 -11.85 -7.42 3.86
CA GLN A 12 -12.72 -8.43 4.47
C GLN A 12 -13.54 -7.86 5.64
N GLY A 13 -13.60 -6.54 5.76
CA GLY A 13 -14.37 -5.91 6.82
C GLY A 13 -13.74 -5.97 8.20
N LYS A 14 -12.49 -6.41 8.30
CA LYS A 14 -11.77 -6.44 9.56
C LYS A 14 -11.37 -5.02 9.97
N SER A 15 -11.00 -4.85 11.23
CA SER A 15 -10.55 -3.56 11.72
C SER A 15 -9.29 -3.12 11.01
N GLY A 16 -9.25 -1.86 10.60
CA GLY A 16 -8.04 -1.27 10.05
C GLY A 16 -7.16 -0.70 11.15
N VAL A 17 -6.21 0.13 10.76
CA VAL A 17 -5.29 0.78 11.69
C VAL A 17 -5.40 2.30 11.54
N ASN A 18 -5.13 2.99 12.62
CA ASN A 18 -5.17 4.46 12.66
C ASN A 18 -3.75 4.97 12.45
N ILE A 19 -3.49 5.64 11.33
CA ILE A 19 -2.15 6.11 10.98
C ILE A 19 -2.18 7.57 10.58
N LEU A 20 -1.02 8.23 10.66
CA LEU A 20 -0.91 9.61 10.22
C LEU A 20 -1.19 9.68 8.72
N LYS A 21 -2.05 10.62 8.34
CA LYS A 21 -2.46 10.75 6.95
C LYS A 21 -1.27 11.07 6.05
N LYS A 22 -0.30 11.86 6.51
CA LYS A 22 0.87 12.16 5.68
C LYS A 22 1.69 10.91 5.35
N LYS A 23 1.77 9.96 6.28
CA LYS A 23 2.45 8.69 6.01
C LYS A 23 1.63 7.81 5.08
N TYR A 24 0.32 7.78 5.30
CA TYR A 24 -0.60 7.09 4.41
C TYR A 24 -0.45 7.61 2.98
N ASP A 25 -0.43 8.93 2.80
CA ASP A 25 -0.34 9.52 1.47
C ASP A 25 0.98 9.16 0.77
N ILE A 26 2.10 9.16 1.50
CA ILE A 26 3.39 8.79 0.93
C ILE A 26 3.35 7.36 0.38
N ILE A 27 2.85 6.43 1.19
CA ILE A 27 2.81 5.01 0.79
C ILE A 27 1.78 4.79 -0.32
N LYS A 28 0.61 5.43 -0.21
CA LYS A 28 -0.42 5.34 -1.25
C LYS A 28 0.12 5.81 -2.59
N ASP A 29 0.75 6.98 -2.62
CA ASP A 29 1.29 7.54 -3.85
C ASP A 29 2.34 6.62 -4.45
N PHE A 30 3.21 6.05 -3.60
CA PHE A 30 4.23 5.11 -4.05
C PHE A 30 3.59 3.87 -4.70
N ILE A 31 2.60 3.27 -4.03
CA ILE A 31 1.93 2.07 -4.55
C ILE A 31 1.26 2.36 -5.89
N LEU A 32 0.47 3.44 -5.94
CA LEU A 32 -0.26 3.76 -7.16
C LEU A 32 0.68 4.09 -8.32
N GLN A 33 1.74 4.86 -8.06
CA GLN A 33 2.71 5.20 -9.09
C GLN A 33 3.42 3.95 -9.60
N THR A 34 3.79 3.04 -8.70
CA THR A 34 4.45 1.80 -9.08
C THR A 34 3.54 0.96 -9.99
N LEU A 35 2.25 0.90 -9.67
CA LEU A 35 1.30 0.14 -10.49
C LEU A 35 1.05 0.79 -11.85
N VAL A 36 1.10 2.12 -11.91
CA VAL A 36 1.03 2.81 -13.20
C VAL A 36 2.22 2.40 -14.08
N GLU A 37 3.42 2.38 -13.52
CA GLU A 37 4.64 2.07 -14.26
C GLU A 37 4.75 0.61 -14.66
N HIS A 38 4.42 -0.29 -13.75
CA HIS A 38 4.61 -1.72 -13.96
C HIS A 38 3.39 -2.45 -14.51
N LYS A 39 2.22 -1.81 -14.49
CA LYS A 39 0.93 -2.39 -14.87
C LYS A 39 0.48 -3.47 -13.88
N GLU A 40 1.35 -4.43 -13.61
CA GLU A 40 1.09 -5.52 -12.69
C GLU A 40 2.40 -5.89 -12.01
N ILE A 41 2.37 -6.13 -10.70
CA ILE A 41 3.59 -6.43 -9.95
C ILE A 41 3.23 -7.35 -8.78
N SER A 42 4.14 -8.25 -8.43
CA SER A 42 3.92 -9.08 -7.24
C SER A 42 4.03 -8.23 -5.99
N PHE A 43 3.36 -8.65 -4.93
CA PHE A 43 3.46 -7.94 -3.66
C PHE A 43 4.90 -7.97 -3.14
N SER A 44 5.60 -9.05 -3.36
CA SER A 44 7.00 -9.19 -2.97
C SER A 44 7.88 -8.13 -3.64
N GLU A 45 7.72 -7.96 -4.96
CA GLU A 45 8.48 -6.95 -5.68
C GLU A 45 8.11 -5.53 -5.25
N LEU A 46 6.83 -5.29 -5.01
CA LEU A 46 6.37 -3.98 -4.52
C LEU A 46 7.01 -3.65 -3.18
N SER A 47 7.07 -4.64 -2.29
CA SER A 47 7.68 -4.46 -0.97
C SER A 47 9.17 -4.16 -1.08
N ASP A 48 9.88 -4.89 -1.95
CA ASP A 48 11.30 -4.65 -2.17
C ASP A 48 11.56 -3.25 -2.72
N LEU A 49 10.74 -2.80 -3.67
CA LEU A 49 10.86 -1.47 -4.23
C LEU A 49 10.60 -0.38 -3.18
N ALA A 50 9.63 -0.62 -2.30
CA ALA A 50 9.34 0.32 -1.22
C ALA A 50 10.55 0.45 -0.28
N GLU A 51 11.13 -0.66 0.12
CA GLU A 51 12.33 -0.66 0.97
C GLU A 51 13.46 0.11 0.30
N GLU A 52 13.66 -0.14 -0.99
CA GLU A 52 14.76 0.43 -1.74
C GLU A 52 14.60 1.93 -1.95
N ASN A 53 13.39 2.37 -2.29
CA ASN A 53 13.15 3.75 -2.72
C ASN A 53 12.78 4.69 -1.58
N ILE A 54 12.11 4.21 -0.55
CA ILE A 54 11.65 5.07 0.53
C ILE A 54 12.01 4.57 1.94
N GLY A 55 12.56 3.36 2.05
CA GLY A 55 12.84 2.78 3.36
C GLY A 55 13.80 3.60 4.21
N LYS A 56 14.78 4.27 3.59
CA LYS A 56 15.78 5.04 4.32
C LYS A 56 15.27 6.38 4.84
N THR A 57 14.30 6.96 4.15
CA THR A 57 13.78 8.28 4.50
C THR A 57 12.42 8.22 5.20
N PHE A 58 11.74 7.10 5.10
CA PHE A 58 10.44 6.94 5.72
C PHE A 58 10.58 6.76 7.23
N ASP A 59 9.84 7.56 7.99
CA ASP A 59 9.83 7.46 9.44
C ASP A 59 8.84 6.37 9.85
N GLY A 60 9.35 5.17 10.11
CA GLY A 60 8.54 4.03 10.51
C GLY A 60 8.95 2.76 9.79
N LYS A 61 8.24 1.68 10.07
CA LYS A 61 8.50 0.38 9.44
C LYS A 61 7.78 0.34 8.10
N VAL A 62 8.51 0.62 7.03
CA VAL A 62 7.92 0.80 5.71
C VAL A 62 7.07 -0.39 5.29
N LEU A 63 7.52 -1.63 5.55
CA LEU A 63 6.75 -2.81 5.14
C LEU A 63 5.41 -2.92 5.87
N TRP A 64 5.36 -2.55 7.14
CA TRP A 64 4.11 -2.55 7.88
C TRP A 64 3.12 -1.55 7.26
N TYR A 65 3.62 -0.38 6.88
CA TYR A 65 2.77 0.62 6.22
C TYR A 65 2.34 0.18 4.83
N VAL A 66 3.24 -0.47 4.08
CA VAL A 66 2.89 -0.99 2.75
C VAL A 66 1.74 -1.99 2.85
N VAL A 67 1.81 -2.94 3.79
CA VAL A 67 0.74 -3.91 3.99
C VAL A 67 -0.56 -3.22 4.36
N SER A 68 -0.51 -2.31 5.34
CA SER A 68 -1.71 -1.65 5.84
C SER A 68 -2.39 -0.79 4.76
N VAL A 69 -1.60 -0.01 4.02
CA VAL A 69 -2.14 0.86 2.97
C VAL A 69 -2.61 0.05 1.78
N LYS A 70 -1.87 -1.01 1.41
CA LYS A 70 -2.27 -1.90 0.33
C LYS A 70 -3.67 -2.50 0.59
N LEU A 71 -3.90 -2.98 1.81
CA LEU A 71 -5.21 -3.52 2.18
C LEU A 71 -6.30 -2.44 2.10
N ASP A 72 -5.98 -1.23 2.53
CA ASP A 72 -6.91 -0.11 2.44
C ASP A 72 -7.27 0.20 0.99
N LEU A 73 -6.27 0.22 0.11
CA LEU A 73 -6.50 0.51 -1.31
C LEU A 73 -7.33 -0.58 -1.97
N GLU A 74 -7.14 -1.84 -1.59
CA GLU A 74 -7.99 -2.93 -2.05
C GLU A 74 -9.44 -2.73 -1.58
N ALA A 75 -9.61 -2.36 -0.31
CA ALA A 75 -10.95 -2.15 0.25
C ALA A 75 -11.67 -0.98 -0.41
N ARG A 76 -10.93 0.05 -0.83
CA ARG A 76 -11.49 1.20 -1.54
C ARG A 76 -11.62 0.96 -3.04
N GLU A 77 -11.23 -0.21 -3.51
CA GLU A 77 -11.33 -0.62 -4.91
C GLU A 77 -10.49 0.22 -5.86
N LEU A 78 -9.36 0.72 -5.36
CA LEU A 78 -8.39 1.44 -6.19
C LEU A 78 -7.39 0.48 -6.83
N ILE A 79 -7.12 -0.63 -6.17
CA ILE A 79 -6.26 -1.69 -6.69
C ILE A 79 -6.94 -3.03 -6.45
N GLU A 80 -6.48 -4.08 -7.12
CA GLU A 80 -7.03 -5.42 -6.93
C GLU A 80 -5.94 -6.46 -7.06
N ARG A 81 -6.18 -7.63 -6.48
CA ARG A 81 -5.31 -8.79 -6.68
C ARG A 81 -5.64 -9.42 -8.02
N VAL A 82 -4.59 -9.79 -8.74
CA VAL A 82 -4.78 -10.52 -10.00
C VAL A 82 -5.19 -11.95 -9.66
N PRO A 83 -6.33 -12.43 -10.16
CA PRO A 83 -6.81 -13.78 -9.82
C PRO A 83 -5.83 -14.87 -10.22
N LYS A 84 -5.80 -15.94 -9.44
CA LYS A 84 -5.03 -17.15 -9.76
C LYS A 84 -3.53 -16.95 -9.84
N THR A 85 -2.98 -15.97 -9.10
CA THR A 85 -1.53 -15.78 -9.03
C THR A 85 -1.02 -16.19 -7.66
N SER A 86 0.17 -16.79 -7.63
CA SER A 86 0.84 -17.21 -6.41
C SER A 86 2.34 -17.06 -6.61
N PRO A 87 3.04 -16.17 -5.87
CA PRO A 87 2.49 -15.22 -4.91
C PRO A 87 1.54 -14.22 -5.59
N HIS A 88 0.69 -13.58 -4.79
CA HIS A 88 -0.32 -12.71 -5.39
C HIS A 88 0.31 -11.48 -6.04
N ARG A 89 -0.31 -11.06 -7.11
CA ARG A 89 0.09 -9.89 -7.86
C ARG A 89 -1.00 -8.84 -7.75
N LEU A 90 -0.61 -7.60 -7.96
CA LEU A 90 -1.50 -6.45 -7.81
C LEU A 90 -1.54 -5.65 -9.12
N ARG A 91 -2.67 -5.01 -9.35
CA ARG A 91 -2.84 -4.09 -10.48
C ARG A 91 -3.86 -3.01 -10.10
N LEU A 92 -3.87 -1.93 -10.85
CA LEU A 92 -4.92 -0.92 -10.67
C LEU A 92 -6.26 -1.51 -11.10
N LYS A 93 -7.29 -1.13 -10.37
CA LYS A 93 -8.63 -1.62 -10.70
C LYS A 93 -9.32 -0.75 -11.75
#